data_4db0852e24e50f77636e9f2fe43d159f
#
_entry.id   4db0852e24e50f77636e9f2fe43d159f
#
_cell.length_a   1.000
_cell.length_b   1.000
_cell.length_c   1.000
_cell.angle_alpha   90.00
_cell.angle_beta   90.00
_cell.angle_gamma   90.00
#
_symmetry.space_group_name_H-M   'P 1'
#
loop_
_entity.id
_entity.type
_entity.pdbx_description
1 polymer ?
#
loop_
_entity_poly.entity_id
_entity_poly.type
_entity_poly.pdbx_seq_one_letter_code
_entity_poly.pdbx_strand_id
1 'polypeptide(L)'
;MTKDIKLTLRTLKINSLKIVVKTLHGLEEVLMKEVELLGGQNIKKRKRAVECEGKLPFLYEANLNLRTALRILVPVYEFTARNETELYDQVKSFDWSQFLDVRQTFAIDNTIFSEYFTHSKYTALKMKDAIADQFREKFDLRPSIDVEKPDILFNLHAYQDKFTI
;
A
#
# COMPACT_ATOMS: atom_id res chain seq x y z
N MET A 1 6.07 -12.94 3.42
CA MET A 1 4.68 -12.49 3.68
C MET A 1 4.22 -13.13 4.97
N THR A 2 4.14 -12.37 6.04
CA THR A 2 3.90 -12.84 7.40
C THR A 2 2.51 -13.47 7.54
N LYS A 3 2.38 -14.44 8.46
CA LYS A 3 1.13 -15.19 8.73
C LYS A 3 -0.08 -14.28 9.00
N ASP A 4 0.16 -13.10 9.54
CA ASP A 4 -0.87 -12.17 10.03
C ASP A 4 -1.54 -11.34 8.92
N ILE A 5 -0.81 -10.91 7.89
CA ILE A 5 -1.42 -10.27 6.70
C ILE A 5 -2.34 -11.26 5.97
N LYS A 6 -1.94 -12.54 5.93
CA LYS A 6 -2.80 -13.61 5.38
C LYS A 6 -4.12 -13.72 6.12
N LEU A 7 -4.11 -13.55 7.44
CA LEU A 7 -5.31 -13.65 8.27
C LEU A 7 -6.21 -12.43 8.03
N THR A 8 -5.64 -11.23 7.95
CA THR A 8 -6.37 -9.98 7.74
C THR A 8 -7.02 -9.91 6.36
N LEU A 9 -6.29 -10.25 5.30
CA LEU A 9 -6.86 -10.33 3.94
C LEU A 9 -7.91 -11.45 3.79
N ARG A 10 -7.83 -12.52 4.59
CA ARG A 10 -8.85 -13.56 4.67
C ARG A 10 -10.10 -13.15 5.47
N THR A 11 -9.91 -12.33 6.51
CA THR A 11 -10.99 -11.85 7.39
C THR A 11 -11.80 -10.74 6.74
N LEU A 12 -11.16 -9.95 5.87
CA LEU A 12 -11.87 -9.09 4.94
C LEU A 12 -12.60 -10.04 3.98
N LYS A 13 -13.90 -10.23 4.14
CA LYS A 13 -14.81 -10.94 3.21
C LYS A 13 -14.92 -10.19 1.87
N ILE A 14 -13.80 -9.75 1.32
CA ILE A 14 -13.71 -9.03 0.06
C ILE A 14 -13.69 -10.07 -1.03
N ASN A 15 -14.77 -10.17 -1.76
CA ASN A 15 -14.91 -11.09 -2.90
C ASN A 15 -13.93 -10.76 -4.04
N SER A 16 -13.40 -9.53 -4.09
CA SER A 16 -12.41 -9.06 -5.05
C SER A 16 -11.52 -7.99 -4.42
N LEU A 17 -10.21 -8.06 -4.62
CA LEU A 17 -9.21 -7.08 -4.19
C LEU A 17 -8.88 -6.16 -5.37
N LYS A 18 -8.82 -4.86 -5.12
CA LYS A 18 -8.16 -3.92 -6.02
C LYS A 18 -6.65 -4.13 -5.90
N ILE A 19 -5.97 -4.29 -7.02
CA ILE A 19 -4.54 -4.60 -7.09
C ILE A 19 -3.88 -3.62 -8.06
N VAL A 20 -2.75 -3.05 -7.65
CA VAL A 20 -1.94 -2.17 -8.49
C VAL A 20 -0.58 -2.83 -8.69
N VAL A 21 -0.29 -3.22 -9.92
CA VAL A 21 0.98 -3.83 -10.30
C VAL A 21 1.87 -2.77 -10.92
N LYS A 22 2.99 -2.44 -10.28
CA LYS A 22 3.99 -1.48 -10.77
C LYS A 22 4.90 -2.14 -11.80
N THR A 23 5.29 -1.37 -12.84
CA THR A 23 6.21 -1.82 -13.89
C THR A 23 7.10 -0.69 -14.38
N LEU A 24 8.04 -0.98 -15.25
CA LEU A 24 8.84 0.01 -15.96
C LEU A 24 8.01 0.72 -17.04
N HIS A 25 8.39 1.96 -17.33
CA HIS A 25 7.78 2.71 -18.42
C HIS A 25 7.96 1.98 -19.76
N GLY A 26 6.86 1.85 -20.50
CA GLY A 26 6.84 1.15 -21.79
C GLY A 26 6.50 -0.35 -21.70
N LEU A 27 6.49 -0.95 -20.51
CA LEU A 27 6.12 -2.35 -20.31
C LEU A 27 4.65 -2.53 -19.86
N GLU A 28 3.88 -1.45 -19.80
CA GLU A 28 2.50 -1.50 -19.30
C GLU A 28 1.61 -2.45 -20.14
N GLU A 29 1.76 -2.44 -21.47
CA GLU A 29 0.98 -3.31 -22.38
C GLU A 29 1.37 -4.79 -22.22
N VAL A 30 2.65 -5.07 -22.01
CA VAL A 30 3.14 -6.44 -21.76
C VAL A 30 2.58 -6.95 -20.45
N LEU A 31 2.68 -6.12 -19.39
CA LEU A 31 2.14 -6.45 -18.07
C LEU A 31 0.62 -6.66 -18.10
N MET A 32 -0.14 -5.86 -18.87
CA MET A 32 -1.58 -6.05 -19.04
C MET A 32 -1.91 -7.45 -19.56
N LYS A 33 -1.18 -7.91 -20.59
CA LYS A 33 -1.36 -9.27 -21.15
C LYS A 33 -0.99 -10.36 -20.13
N GLU A 34 0.08 -10.17 -19.37
CA GLU A 34 0.45 -11.12 -18.30
C GLU A 34 -0.64 -11.21 -17.23
N VAL A 35 -1.19 -10.07 -16.79
CA VAL A 35 -2.29 -9.99 -15.81
C VAL A 35 -3.57 -10.65 -16.34
N GLU A 36 -3.89 -10.42 -17.61
CA GLU A 36 -5.05 -11.04 -18.29
C GLU A 36 -4.92 -12.55 -18.36
N LEU A 37 -3.75 -13.06 -18.77
CA LEU A 37 -3.47 -14.49 -18.85
C LEU A 37 -3.57 -15.21 -17.48
N LEU A 38 -3.28 -14.49 -16.39
CA LEU A 38 -3.46 -15.01 -15.03
C LEU A 38 -4.89 -14.88 -14.50
N GLY A 39 -5.83 -14.32 -15.28
CA GLY A 39 -7.23 -14.18 -14.89
C GLY A 39 -7.54 -12.92 -14.09
N GLY A 40 -6.69 -11.90 -14.13
CA GLY A 40 -7.00 -10.57 -13.60
C GLY A 40 -8.21 -9.95 -14.30
N GLN A 41 -9.06 -9.26 -13.55
CA GLN A 41 -10.29 -8.65 -14.04
C GLN A 41 -10.21 -7.12 -14.00
N ASN A 42 -11.08 -6.43 -14.75
CA ASN A 42 -11.19 -4.97 -14.76
C ASN A 42 -9.84 -4.24 -14.98
N ILE A 43 -9.02 -4.80 -15.90
CA ILE A 43 -7.65 -4.36 -16.15
C ILE A 43 -7.65 -2.95 -16.74
N LYS A 44 -6.87 -2.05 -16.12
CA LYS A 44 -6.72 -0.65 -16.55
C LYS A 44 -5.24 -0.27 -16.60
N LYS A 45 -4.82 0.27 -17.73
CA LYS A 45 -3.50 0.85 -17.87
C LYS A 45 -3.36 2.12 -17.02
N ARG A 46 -2.26 2.23 -16.31
CA ARG A 46 -1.83 3.42 -15.57
C ARG A 46 -0.42 3.79 -15.98
N LYS A 47 0.04 4.98 -15.61
CA LYS A 47 1.44 5.38 -15.86
C LYS A 47 2.37 4.51 -15.00
N ARG A 48 3.21 3.70 -15.64
CA ARG A 48 4.15 2.76 -15.01
C ARG A 48 3.46 1.76 -14.05
N ALA A 49 2.22 1.38 -14.37
CA ALA A 49 1.46 0.42 -13.59
C ALA A 49 0.27 -0.15 -14.38
N VAL A 50 -0.26 -1.26 -13.88
CA VAL A 50 -1.52 -1.83 -14.29
C VAL A 50 -2.39 -1.99 -13.04
N GLU A 51 -3.61 -1.49 -13.08
CA GLU A 51 -4.63 -1.70 -12.06
C GLU A 51 -5.53 -2.85 -12.50
N CYS A 52 -5.83 -3.76 -11.60
CA CYS A 52 -6.75 -4.86 -11.88
C CYS A 52 -7.50 -5.26 -10.61
N GLU A 53 -8.45 -6.16 -10.77
CA GLU A 53 -9.15 -6.82 -9.68
C GLU A 53 -8.87 -8.32 -9.70
N GLY A 54 -8.76 -8.89 -8.52
CA GLY A 54 -8.54 -10.33 -8.36
C GLY A 54 -8.82 -10.81 -6.95
N LYS A 55 -8.99 -12.12 -6.80
CA LYS A 55 -9.12 -12.75 -5.49
C LYS A 55 -7.76 -13.00 -4.86
N LEU A 56 -7.74 -13.37 -3.59
CA LEU A 56 -6.50 -13.67 -2.87
C LEU A 56 -5.61 -14.73 -3.57
N PRO A 57 -6.13 -15.82 -4.17
CA PRO A 57 -5.31 -16.73 -4.97
C PRO A 57 -4.59 -16.03 -6.13
N PHE A 58 -5.30 -15.17 -6.87
CA PHE A 58 -4.71 -14.38 -7.95
C PHE A 58 -3.53 -13.52 -7.45
N LEU A 59 -3.64 -12.89 -6.27
CA LEU A 59 -2.55 -12.11 -5.70
C LEU A 59 -1.27 -12.95 -5.48
N TYR A 60 -1.41 -14.21 -5.06
CA TYR A 60 -0.28 -15.14 -4.92
C TYR A 60 0.29 -15.55 -6.27
N GLU A 61 -0.58 -15.93 -7.21
CA GLU A 61 -0.17 -16.32 -8.57
C GLU A 61 0.53 -15.17 -9.28
N ALA A 62 0.03 -13.94 -9.13
CA ALA A 62 0.65 -12.75 -9.68
C ALA A 62 2.08 -12.54 -9.15
N ASN A 63 2.32 -12.72 -7.84
CA ASN A 63 3.65 -12.62 -7.25
C ASN A 63 4.63 -13.69 -7.74
N LEU A 64 4.14 -14.84 -8.18
CA LEU A 64 4.98 -15.95 -8.65
C LEU A 64 5.22 -15.90 -10.16
N ASN A 65 4.27 -15.41 -10.94
CA ASN A 65 4.25 -15.61 -12.39
C ASN A 65 4.46 -14.33 -13.21
N LEU A 66 4.15 -13.13 -12.69
CA LEU A 66 4.37 -11.89 -13.43
C LEU A 66 5.86 -11.59 -13.57
N ARG A 67 6.34 -11.46 -14.80
CA ARG A 67 7.75 -11.26 -15.14
C ARG A 67 8.13 -9.79 -15.28
N THR A 68 7.18 -8.96 -15.70
CA THR A 68 7.39 -7.52 -15.91
C THR A 68 6.93 -6.67 -14.72
N ALA A 69 6.44 -7.31 -13.66
CA ALA A 69 6.06 -6.66 -12.41
C ALA A 69 7.29 -6.35 -11.55
N LEU A 70 7.38 -5.10 -11.08
CA LEU A 70 8.38 -4.67 -10.10
C LEU A 70 7.86 -4.80 -8.67
N ARG A 71 6.58 -4.54 -8.47
CA ARG A 71 5.92 -4.56 -7.17
C ARG A 71 4.43 -4.72 -7.34
N ILE A 72 3.80 -5.50 -6.47
CA ILE A 72 2.35 -5.70 -6.43
C ILE A 72 1.83 -5.09 -5.13
N LEU A 73 0.90 -4.16 -5.25
CA LEU A 73 0.34 -3.38 -4.15
C LEU A 73 -1.15 -3.65 -4.04
N VAL A 74 -1.65 -3.72 -2.81
CA VAL A 74 -3.08 -3.80 -2.51
C VAL A 74 -3.46 -2.53 -1.77
N PRO A 75 -4.19 -1.58 -2.39
CA PRO A 75 -4.69 -0.40 -1.71
C PRO A 75 -5.58 -0.79 -0.53
N VAL A 76 -5.27 -0.26 0.65
CA VAL A 76 -5.99 -0.56 1.89
C VAL A 76 -6.70 0.65 2.46
N TYR A 77 -6.23 1.87 2.12
CA TYR A 77 -6.83 3.10 2.57
C TYR A 77 -6.66 4.22 1.53
N GLU A 78 -7.74 4.92 1.22
CA GLU A 78 -7.75 6.07 0.32
C GLU A 78 -8.39 7.27 1.07
N PHE A 79 -7.74 8.44 0.99
CA PHE A 79 -8.22 9.66 1.65
C PHE A 79 -7.73 10.92 0.91
N THR A 80 -8.19 12.09 1.34
CA THR A 80 -7.72 13.39 0.84
C THR A 80 -7.10 14.19 1.97
N ALA A 81 -6.02 14.90 1.67
CA ALA A 81 -5.38 15.85 2.58
C ALA A 81 -4.69 16.95 1.78
N ARG A 82 -4.72 18.19 2.29
CA ARG A 82 -4.07 19.36 1.69
C ARG A 82 -2.98 19.97 2.55
N ASN A 83 -2.83 19.48 3.75
CA ASN A 83 -1.78 19.88 4.69
C ASN A 83 -1.40 18.72 5.59
N GLU A 84 -0.34 18.91 6.35
CA GLU A 84 0.28 17.87 7.18
C GLU A 84 -0.60 17.46 8.38
N THR A 85 -1.43 18.37 8.89
CA THR A 85 -2.35 18.08 9.99
C THR A 85 -3.46 17.16 9.49
N GLU A 86 -4.08 17.49 8.37
CA GLU A 86 -5.08 16.62 7.74
C GLU A 86 -4.52 15.23 7.41
N LEU A 87 -3.31 15.18 6.85
CA LEU A 87 -2.64 13.90 6.58
C LEU A 87 -2.48 13.07 7.86
N TYR A 88 -1.96 13.69 8.93
CA TYR A 88 -1.77 13.02 10.21
C TYR A 88 -3.08 12.51 10.78
N ASP A 89 -4.13 13.33 10.80
CA ASP A 89 -5.44 12.99 11.36
C ASP A 89 -6.10 11.86 10.56
N GLN A 90 -6.06 11.91 9.23
CA GLN A 90 -6.57 10.85 8.36
C GLN A 90 -5.84 9.53 8.59
N VAL A 91 -4.52 9.54 8.60
CA VAL A 91 -3.72 8.33 8.86
C VAL A 91 -3.99 7.80 10.26
N LYS A 92 -4.06 8.65 11.28
CA LYS A 92 -4.31 8.25 12.67
C LYS A 92 -5.71 7.66 12.88
N SER A 93 -6.70 8.10 12.09
CA SER A 93 -8.08 7.61 12.19
C SER A 93 -8.28 6.18 11.66
N PHE A 94 -7.42 5.72 10.74
CA PHE A 94 -7.50 4.37 10.18
C PHE A 94 -6.86 3.34 11.10
N ASP A 95 -7.51 2.20 11.33
CA ASP A 95 -7.03 1.17 12.25
C ASP A 95 -5.90 0.33 11.64
N TRP A 96 -4.65 0.70 11.94
CA TRP A 96 -3.44 0.00 11.45
C TRP A 96 -3.19 -1.32 12.14
N SER A 97 -3.80 -1.59 13.30
CA SER A 97 -3.66 -2.87 13.99
C SER A 97 -4.23 -4.06 13.21
N GLN A 98 -5.00 -3.80 12.15
CA GLN A 98 -5.42 -4.82 11.20
C GLN A 98 -4.27 -5.36 10.34
N PHE A 99 -3.20 -4.59 10.16
CA PHE A 99 -2.09 -4.93 9.26
C PHE A 99 -0.76 -5.09 9.97
N LEU A 100 -0.60 -4.53 11.15
CA LEU A 100 0.65 -4.42 11.89
C LEU A 100 0.47 -4.79 13.35
N ASP A 101 1.36 -5.61 13.90
CA ASP A 101 1.43 -5.93 15.33
C ASP A 101 2.53 -5.07 16.01
N VAL A 102 2.41 -4.82 17.30
CA VAL A 102 3.39 -4.03 18.10
C VAL A 102 4.80 -4.63 18.09
N ARG A 103 4.93 -5.92 17.82
CA ARG A 103 6.21 -6.65 17.76
C ARG A 103 6.82 -6.69 16.38
N GLN A 104 6.10 -6.23 15.38
CA GLN A 104 6.57 -6.18 14.00
C GLN A 104 7.29 -4.86 13.72
N THR A 105 8.13 -4.90 12.71
CA THR A 105 8.78 -3.71 12.16
C THR A 105 8.05 -3.25 10.90
N PHE A 106 8.07 -1.95 10.64
CA PHE A 106 7.51 -1.41 9.41
C PHE A 106 8.38 -0.32 8.80
N ALA A 107 8.17 -0.07 7.52
CA ALA A 107 8.73 1.07 6.81
C ALA A 107 7.68 1.70 5.89
N ILE A 108 7.93 2.92 5.46
CA ILE A 108 7.09 3.64 4.52
C ILE A 108 7.93 4.01 3.31
N ASP A 109 7.56 3.46 2.16
CA ASP A 109 8.03 3.91 0.85
C ASP A 109 7.00 4.88 0.29
N ASN A 110 7.43 6.01 -0.26
CA ASN A 110 6.50 7.03 -0.71
C ASN A 110 6.80 7.53 -2.12
N THR A 111 5.72 7.91 -2.81
CA THR A 111 5.76 8.55 -4.12
C THR A 111 4.73 9.67 -4.15
N ILE A 112 5.18 10.92 -4.05
CA ILE A 112 4.32 12.09 -3.90
C ILE A 112 4.44 12.98 -5.14
N PHE A 113 3.29 13.26 -5.77
CA PHE A 113 3.12 14.22 -6.86
C PHE A 113 2.06 15.24 -6.45
N SER A 114 2.45 16.27 -5.72
CA SER A 114 1.51 17.22 -5.11
C SER A 114 2.10 18.63 -5.05
N GLU A 115 1.26 19.61 -5.26
CA GLU A 115 1.58 21.02 -5.01
C GLU A 115 1.42 21.37 -3.52
N TYR A 116 0.63 20.60 -2.78
CA TYR A 116 0.40 20.78 -1.34
C TYR A 116 1.51 20.20 -0.48
N PHE A 117 2.22 19.18 -0.98
CA PHE A 117 3.26 18.44 -0.24
C PHE A 117 4.57 18.47 -1.01
N THR A 118 5.41 19.46 -0.74
CA THR A 118 6.68 19.68 -1.43
C THR A 118 7.83 18.80 -0.89
N HIS A 119 7.72 18.30 0.34
CA HIS A 119 8.73 17.49 1.00
C HIS A 119 8.26 16.04 1.22
N SER A 120 8.49 15.18 0.23
CA SER A 120 8.06 13.78 0.26
C SER A 120 8.55 13.00 1.48
N LYS A 121 9.82 13.20 1.90
CA LYS A 121 10.36 12.56 3.11
C LYS A 121 9.58 12.94 4.37
N TYR A 122 9.19 14.20 4.49
CA TYR A 122 8.44 14.68 5.63
C TYR A 122 7.02 14.08 5.67
N THR A 123 6.39 13.90 4.52
CA THR A 123 5.08 13.24 4.40
C THR A 123 5.12 11.80 4.93
N ALA A 124 6.19 11.05 4.61
CA ALA A 124 6.39 9.71 5.15
C ALA A 124 6.64 9.71 6.66
N LEU A 125 7.39 10.69 7.18
CA LEU A 125 7.60 10.83 8.62
C LEU A 125 6.29 11.12 9.36
N LYS A 126 5.44 11.99 8.82
CA LYS A 126 4.11 12.28 9.41
C LYS A 126 3.21 11.05 9.44
N MET A 127 3.18 10.26 8.36
CA MET A 127 2.47 8.98 8.36
C MET A 127 3.01 8.03 9.43
N LYS A 128 4.34 7.91 9.54
CA LYS A 128 5.00 7.08 10.56
C LYS A 128 4.60 7.51 11.98
N ASP A 129 4.63 8.82 12.25
CA ASP A 129 4.29 9.36 13.57
C ASP A 129 2.82 9.09 13.90
N ALA A 130 1.89 9.28 12.95
CA ALA A 130 0.48 9.00 13.13
C ALA A 130 0.20 7.51 13.46
N ILE A 131 0.88 6.58 12.77
CA ILE A 131 0.79 5.15 13.06
C ILE A 131 1.35 4.85 14.46
N ALA A 132 2.54 5.36 14.79
CA ALA A 132 3.18 5.12 16.07
C ALA A 132 2.35 5.66 17.24
N ASP A 133 1.76 6.83 17.08
CA ASP A 133 0.93 7.44 18.12
C ASP A 133 -0.39 6.70 18.31
N GLN A 134 -1.02 6.21 17.23
CA GLN A 134 -2.19 5.35 17.34
C GLN A 134 -1.89 4.08 18.16
N PHE A 135 -0.75 3.44 17.91
CA PHE A 135 -0.36 2.24 18.65
C PHE A 135 -0.04 2.54 20.13
N ARG A 136 0.60 3.68 20.41
CA ARG A 136 0.84 4.11 21.80
C ARG A 136 -0.47 4.34 22.55
N GLU A 137 -1.44 4.99 21.93
CA GLU A 137 -2.75 5.25 22.53
C GLU A 137 -3.55 3.97 22.77
N LYS A 138 -3.47 2.98 21.85
CA LYS A 138 -4.24 1.73 21.97
C LYS A 138 -3.58 0.68 22.85
N PHE A 139 -2.25 0.59 22.83
CA PHE A 139 -1.53 -0.56 23.38
C PHE A 139 -0.41 -0.17 24.35
N ASP A 140 -0.19 1.12 24.58
CA ASP A 140 0.96 1.67 25.35
C ASP A 140 2.34 1.24 24.81
N LEU A 141 2.38 0.76 23.59
CA LEU A 141 3.55 0.28 22.86
C LEU A 141 3.51 0.82 21.43
N ARG A 142 4.63 0.79 20.76
CA ARG A 142 4.71 1.14 19.32
C ARG A 142 5.52 0.12 18.55
N PRO A 143 5.15 -0.18 17.29
CA PRO A 143 5.98 -0.96 16.38
C PRO A 143 7.27 -0.20 16.06
N SER A 144 8.35 -0.94 15.83
CA SER A 144 9.65 -0.39 15.48
C SER A 144 9.77 -0.12 13.97
N ILE A 145 10.67 0.80 13.62
CA ILE A 145 11.00 1.08 12.22
C ILE A 145 12.22 0.25 11.82
N ASP A 146 12.13 -0.43 10.69
CA ASP A 146 13.26 -1.05 10.00
C ASP A 146 13.14 -0.72 8.51
N VAL A 147 14.07 0.09 7.99
CA VAL A 147 14.05 0.53 6.60
C VAL A 147 14.70 -0.46 5.64
N GLU A 148 15.51 -1.39 6.15
CA GLU A 148 16.23 -2.37 5.34
C GLU A 148 15.44 -3.66 5.14
N LYS A 149 14.87 -4.18 6.24
CA LYS A 149 14.10 -5.44 6.22
C LYS A 149 12.83 -5.34 7.06
N PRO A 150 11.90 -4.47 6.72
CA PRO A 150 10.66 -4.35 7.47
C PRO A 150 9.80 -5.61 7.32
N ASP A 151 9.10 -5.98 8.38
CA ASP A 151 8.05 -7.02 8.30
C ASP A 151 6.91 -6.54 7.40
N ILE A 152 6.55 -5.26 7.48
CA ILE A 152 5.51 -4.61 6.70
C ILE A 152 6.07 -3.37 6.00
N LEU A 153 5.93 -3.33 4.68
CA LEU A 153 6.25 -2.15 3.89
C LEU A 153 4.96 -1.49 3.40
N PHE A 154 4.63 -0.32 3.96
CA PHE A 154 3.55 0.51 3.45
C PHE A 154 4.04 1.35 2.28
N ASN A 155 3.21 1.46 1.24
CA ASN A 155 3.47 2.35 0.12
C ASN A 155 2.49 3.53 0.16
N LEU A 156 3.00 4.74 0.40
CA LEU A 156 2.23 5.97 0.40
C LEU A 156 2.32 6.62 -0.97
N HIS A 157 1.24 6.59 -1.72
CA HIS A 157 1.14 7.28 -3.00
C HIS A 157 0.23 8.50 -2.89
N ALA A 158 0.68 9.66 -3.40
CA ALA A 158 -0.17 10.84 -3.50
C ALA A 158 -0.13 11.44 -4.91
N TYR A 159 -1.32 11.83 -5.37
CA TYR A 159 -1.48 12.67 -6.55
C TYR A 159 -2.36 13.87 -6.17
N GLN A 160 -1.76 15.06 -6.18
CA GLN A 160 -2.33 16.30 -5.64
C GLN A 160 -2.76 16.12 -4.18
N ASP A 161 -4.05 16.22 -3.87
CA ASP A 161 -4.63 16.06 -2.53
C ASP A 161 -5.14 14.63 -2.24
N LYS A 162 -5.02 13.69 -3.21
CA LYS A 162 -5.51 12.32 -3.07
C LYS A 162 -4.40 11.37 -2.66
N PHE A 163 -4.59 10.69 -1.57
CA PHE A 163 -3.67 9.72 -0.99
C PHE A 163 -4.20 8.29 -1.09
N THR A 164 -3.29 7.36 -1.32
CA THR A 164 -3.55 5.90 -1.31
C THR A 164 -2.42 5.21 -0.56
N ILE A 165 -2.76 4.36 0.38
CA ILE A 165 -1.83 3.51 1.13
C ILE A 165 -2.13 2.05 0.80
#